data_fba3af22c9ce01a0c335acce71586117
#
_entry.id   fba3af22c9ce01a0c335acce71586117
#
_cell.length_a   1.000
_cell.length_b   1.000
_cell.length_c   1.000
_cell.angle_alpha   90.00
_cell.angle_beta   90.00
_cell.angle_gamma   90.00
#
_symmetry.space_group_name_H-M   'P 1'
#
loop_
_entity.id
_entity.type
_entity.pdbx_description
1 polymer ?
#
loop_
_entity_poly.entity_id
_entity_poly.type
_entity_poly.pdbx_seq_one_letter_code
_entity_poly.pdbx_strand_id
1 'polypeptide(L)'
;MKIQIKGREGMDKQVKDFNIRLRTIKLRELAVGIVISVILSGIIMGIFPIIYDNDDLYFIVLLSCLLLFFIWELRGTTGITRNFENLFAEKTRNEILYVFAINLLFAFLFTCLVSGLDLLIGFYDPGWVTGFDIDSVDLAPGAFFLSAISSIIFAPLLEELVFRGVVFNRLKIRMGIIPAMLISSFLFGIGHDFGGITSAFLFGMCMCILYLKTDNILVPMSVHFTNNLVATVLELTPLDSIISQMPWIIPATIITLTATVLLIKYIVQETGALKKRVG
;
A
#
# COMPACT_ATOMS: atom_id res chain seq x y z
N MET A 1 0.94 43.39 -12.51
CA MET A 1 0.38 42.10 -12.85
C MET A 1 0.38 41.20 -11.61
N LYS A 2 -0.55 41.41 -10.66
CA LYS A 2 -0.63 40.71 -9.34
C LYS A 2 -2.05 40.22 -8.99
N ILE A 3 -2.90 39.89 -9.98
CA ILE A 3 -4.34 39.63 -9.73
C ILE A 3 -4.74 38.14 -9.95
N GLN A 4 -3.81 37.23 -10.21
CA GLN A 4 -4.20 35.82 -10.53
C GLN A 4 -4.01 34.79 -9.41
N ILE A 5 -3.52 35.14 -8.22
CA ILE A 5 -3.23 34.12 -7.18
C ILE A 5 -4.43 33.86 -6.28
N LYS A 6 -5.33 34.83 -6.08
CA LYS A 6 -6.50 34.68 -5.19
C LYS A 6 -7.64 33.81 -5.76
N GLY A 7 -7.71 33.66 -7.08
CA GLY A 7 -8.76 32.88 -7.76
C GLY A 7 -8.56 31.34 -7.74
N ARG A 8 -7.31 30.85 -7.60
CA ARG A 8 -7.02 29.41 -7.63
C ARG A 8 -7.41 28.66 -6.35
N GLU A 9 -7.22 29.27 -5.18
CA GLU A 9 -7.57 28.62 -3.90
C GLU A 9 -9.09 28.46 -3.71
N GLY A 10 -9.90 29.35 -4.29
CA GLY A 10 -11.36 29.24 -4.27
C GLY A 10 -11.91 28.21 -5.25
N MET A 11 -11.26 28.01 -6.41
CA MET A 11 -11.69 27.06 -7.43
C MET A 11 -11.43 25.59 -7.01
N ASP A 12 -10.35 25.31 -6.30
CA ASP A 12 -10.02 23.96 -5.84
C ASP A 12 -11.10 23.38 -4.91
N LYS A 13 -11.81 24.22 -4.13
CA LYS A 13 -12.90 23.81 -3.23
C LYS A 13 -14.27 23.65 -3.92
N GLN A 14 -14.41 24.07 -5.17
CA GLN A 14 -15.65 23.92 -5.94
C GLN A 14 -15.74 22.58 -6.71
N VAL A 15 -14.65 21.81 -6.78
CA VAL A 15 -14.63 20.52 -7.45
C VAL A 15 -15.42 19.51 -6.62
N LYS A 16 -16.53 19.03 -7.17
CA LYS A 16 -17.44 18.08 -6.49
C LYS A 16 -17.11 16.60 -6.80
N ASP A 17 -16.40 16.31 -7.89
CA ASP A 17 -16.00 14.93 -8.19
C ASP A 17 -14.91 14.45 -7.23
N PHE A 18 -15.15 13.30 -6.60
CA PHE A 18 -14.28 12.71 -5.56
C PHE A 18 -12.85 12.48 -6.06
N ASN A 19 -12.67 11.84 -7.23
CA ASN A 19 -11.34 11.53 -7.75
C ASN A 19 -10.57 12.81 -8.13
N ILE A 20 -11.25 13.79 -8.72
CA ILE A 20 -10.63 15.06 -9.08
C ILE A 20 -10.27 15.83 -7.81
N ARG A 21 -11.16 15.88 -6.81
CA ARG A 21 -10.91 16.56 -5.54
C ARG A 21 -9.70 15.96 -4.81
N LEU A 22 -9.62 14.64 -4.73
CA LEU A 22 -8.48 13.93 -4.14
C LEU A 22 -7.15 14.36 -4.77
N ARG A 23 -7.10 14.51 -6.10
CA ARG A 23 -5.92 14.98 -6.85
C ARG A 23 -5.59 16.45 -6.63
N THR A 24 -6.52 17.26 -6.11
CA THR A 24 -6.26 18.68 -5.82
C THR A 24 -5.57 18.91 -4.47
N ILE A 25 -5.57 17.94 -3.56
CA ILE A 25 -4.86 18.02 -2.26
C ILE A 25 -3.36 18.23 -2.52
N LYS A 26 -2.75 19.24 -1.93
CA LYS A 26 -1.34 19.59 -2.11
C LYS A 26 -0.46 18.80 -1.14
N LEU A 27 0.80 18.54 -1.52
CA LEU A 27 1.76 17.86 -0.62
C LEU A 27 1.94 18.60 0.71
N ARG A 28 1.90 19.93 0.72
CA ARG A 28 1.96 20.75 1.96
C ARG A 28 0.73 20.52 2.85
N GLU A 29 -0.47 20.35 2.26
CA GLU A 29 -1.71 20.09 2.98
C GLU A 29 -1.67 18.69 3.59
N LEU A 30 -1.20 17.70 2.82
CA LEU A 30 -0.95 16.36 3.33
C LEU A 30 0.08 16.35 4.46
N ALA A 31 1.21 17.06 4.32
CA ALA A 31 2.23 17.14 5.36
C ALA A 31 1.67 17.76 6.66
N VAL A 32 0.88 18.83 6.54
CA VAL A 32 0.18 19.44 7.69
C VAL A 32 -0.82 18.46 8.30
N GLY A 33 -1.60 17.74 7.47
CA GLY A 33 -2.53 16.70 7.93
C GLY A 33 -1.83 15.60 8.72
N ILE A 34 -0.69 15.11 8.23
CA ILE A 34 0.12 14.09 8.93
C ILE A 34 0.64 14.64 10.27
N VAL A 35 1.22 15.85 10.29
CA VAL A 35 1.73 16.46 11.53
C VAL A 35 0.62 16.65 12.56
N ILE A 36 -0.54 17.15 12.15
CA ILE A 36 -1.70 17.30 13.03
C ILE A 36 -2.17 15.93 13.56
N SER A 37 -2.21 14.91 12.70
CA SER A 37 -2.60 13.55 13.10
C SER A 37 -1.65 12.96 14.15
N VAL A 38 -0.33 13.15 13.98
CA VAL A 38 0.68 12.73 14.96
C VAL A 38 0.51 13.48 16.29
N ILE A 39 0.30 14.79 16.27
CA ILE A 39 0.09 15.58 17.49
C ILE A 39 -1.18 15.14 18.21
N LEU A 40 -2.29 14.98 17.48
CA LEU A 40 -3.57 14.56 18.05
C LEU A 40 -3.50 13.15 18.64
N SER A 41 -2.88 12.19 17.93
CA SER A 41 -2.70 10.83 18.44
C SER A 41 -1.82 10.81 19.69
N GLY A 42 -0.76 11.63 19.73
CA GLY A 42 0.08 11.78 20.94
C GLY A 42 -0.68 12.38 22.13
N ILE A 43 -1.56 13.35 21.91
CA ILE A 43 -2.42 13.91 22.95
C ILE A 43 -3.40 12.84 23.46
N ILE A 44 -4.05 12.09 22.57
CA ILE A 44 -4.99 11.03 22.93
C ILE A 44 -4.27 9.94 23.71
N MET A 45 -3.08 9.53 23.28
CA MET A 45 -2.22 8.57 24.00
C MET A 45 -1.86 9.06 25.42
N GLY A 46 -1.56 10.34 25.58
CA GLY A 46 -1.28 10.95 26.89
C GLY A 46 -2.49 10.99 27.82
N ILE A 47 -3.71 11.05 27.27
CA ILE A 47 -4.95 11.04 28.06
C ILE A 47 -5.38 9.61 28.44
N PHE A 48 -5.12 8.63 27.55
CA PHE A 48 -5.55 7.25 27.68
C PHE A 48 -4.33 6.30 27.76
N PRO A 49 -3.82 5.99 28.97
CA PRO A 49 -2.61 5.16 29.13
C PRO A 49 -2.67 3.78 28.43
N ILE A 50 -3.86 3.20 28.30
CA ILE A 50 -4.05 1.92 27.61
C ILE A 50 -3.56 1.95 26.14
N ILE A 51 -3.57 3.13 25.51
CA ILE A 51 -3.08 3.32 24.13
C ILE A 51 -1.56 3.38 24.11
N TYR A 52 -0.95 3.90 25.18
CA TYR A 52 0.51 3.97 25.33
C TYR A 52 1.14 2.57 25.41
N ASP A 53 0.46 1.64 26.08
CA ASP A 53 0.95 0.29 26.31
C ASP A 53 0.60 -0.70 25.18
N ASN A 54 0.01 -0.20 24.07
CA ASN A 54 -0.44 -1.02 22.95
C ASN A 54 -0.18 -0.35 21.62
N ASP A 55 0.86 -0.79 20.91
CA ASP A 55 1.31 -0.22 19.64
C ASP A 55 0.24 -0.32 18.55
N ASP A 56 -0.50 -1.42 18.45
CA ASP A 56 -1.57 -1.59 17.47
C ASP A 56 -2.70 -0.58 17.69
N LEU A 57 -3.07 -0.37 18.96
CA LEU A 57 -4.12 0.59 19.31
C LEU A 57 -3.66 2.03 19.02
N TYR A 58 -2.40 2.36 19.33
CA TYR A 58 -1.82 3.66 18.98
C TYR A 58 -1.84 3.86 17.46
N PHE A 59 -1.45 2.84 16.70
CA PHE A 59 -1.43 2.90 15.24
C PHE A 59 -2.85 3.12 14.67
N ILE A 60 -3.86 2.42 15.18
CA ILE A 60 -5.27 2.65 14.78
C ILE A 60 -5.70 4.08 15.08
N VAL A 61 -5.34 4.64 16.24
CA VAL A 61 -5.66 6.02 16.62
C VAL A 61 -5.00 7.02 15.66
N LEU A 62 -3.71 6.83 15.34
CA LEU A 62 -2.97 7.64 14.38
C LEU A 62 -3.63 7.62 13.00
N LEU A 63 -3.93 6.43 12.49
CA LEU A 63 -4.59 6.25 11.20
C LEU A 63 -6.00 6.84 11.20
N SER A 64 -6.74 6.73 12.32
CA SER A 64 -8.06 7.36 12.46
C SER A 64 -7.98 8.90 12.41
N CYS A 65 -6.97 9.51 13.04
CA CYS A 65 -6.73 10.95 12.95
C CYS A 65 -6.42 11.37 11.50
N LEU A 66 -5.61 10.60 10.79
CA LEU A 66 -5.30 10.87 9.37
C LEU A 66 -6.53 10.67 8.47
N LEU A 67 -7.39 9.70 8.78
CA LEU A 67 -8.65 9.50 8.06
C LEU A 67 -9.58 10.70 8.23
N LEU A 68 -9.65 11.31 9.42
CA LEU A 68 -10.42 12.52 9.65
C LEU A 68 -9.93 13.70 8.79
N PHE A 69 -8.61 13.83 8.57
CA PHE A 69 -8.06 14.80 7.63
C PHE A 69 -8.60 14.55 6.20
N PHE A 70 -8.59 13.31 5.70
CA PHE A 70 -9.12 13.01 4.38
C PHE A 70 -10.65 13.23 4.29
N ILE A 71 -11.40 12.86 5.31
CA ILE A 71 -12.85 13.14 5.39
C ILE A 71 -13.10 14.65 5.31
N TRP A 72 -12.30 15.46 6.01
CA TRP A 72 -12.39 16.91 5.95
C TRP A 72 -12.06 17.47 4.56
N GLU A 73 -10.99 17.01 3.93
CA GLU A 73 -10.57 17.45 2.60
C GLU A 73 -11.55 17.04 1.50
N LEU A 74 -12.18 15.87 1.63
CA LEU A 74 -13.08 15.29 0.63
C LEU A 74 -14.57 15.54 0.94
N ARG A 75 -14.87 16.33 1.97
CA ARG A 75 -16.26 16.66 2.32
C ARG A 75 -16.99 17.34 1.17
N GLY A 76 -18.25 16.96 0.98
CA GLY A 76 -19.11 17.53 -0.07
C GLY A 76 -18.79 17.05 -1.49
N THR A 77 -17.90 16.07 -1.64
CA THR A 77 -17.67 15.41 -2.92
C THR A 77 -18.77 14.41 -3.24
N THR A 78 -18.94 14.13 -4.53
CA THR A 78 -19.89 13.18 -5.11
C THR A 78 -19.17 12.22 -6.04
N GLY A 79 -19.83 11.14 -6.47
CA GLY A 79 -19.28 10.20 -7.45
C GLY A 79 -18.60 8.96 -6.85
N ILE A 80 -18.51 8.86 -5.53
CA ILE A 80 -17.96 7.66 -4.88
C ILE A 80 -18.81 6.42 -5.17
N THR A 81 -20.14 6.55 -5.23
CA THR A 81 -21.05 5.46 -5.59
C THR A 81 -20.75 4.93 -6.99
N ARG A 82 -20.54 5.81 -7.96
CA ARG A 82 -20.13 5.42 -9.32
C ARG A 82 -18.77 4.71 -9.33
N ASN A 83 -17.85 5.08 -8.45
CA ASN A 83 -16.58 4.38 -8.29
C ASN A 83 -16.77 2.94 -7.80
N PHE A 84 -17.68 2.72 -6.86
CA PHE A 84 -18.05 1.38 -6.40
C PHE A 84 -18.71 0.55 -7.52
N GLU A 85 -19.65 1.12 -8.26
CA GLU A 85 -20.31 0.45 -9.40
C GLU A 85 -19.31 0.03 -10.48
N ASN A 86 -18.24 0.81 -10.69
CA ASN A 86 -17.20 0.55 -11.68
C ASN A 86 -15.94 -0.12 -11.10
N LEU A 87 -16.01 -0.69 -9.90
CA LEU A 87 -14.85 -1.26 -9.21
C LEU A 87 -14.18 -2.37 -10.04
N PHE A 88 -14.99 -3.27 -10.59
CA PHE A 88 -14.52 -4.40 -11.43
C PHE A 88 -15.13 -4.30 -12.84
N ALA A 89 -14.93 -3.16 -13.51
CA ALA A 89 -15.39 -2.99 -14.88
C ALA A 89 -14.82 -4.10 -15.77
N GLU A 90 -15.64 -4.66 -16.66
CA GLU A 90 -15.32 -5.81 -17.49
C GLU A 90 -13.98 -5.65 -18.25
N LYS A 91 -13.72 -4.46 -18.78
CA LYS A 91 -12.49 -4.13 -19.52
C LYS A 91 -11.18 -4.22 -18.70
N THR A 92 -11.24 -4.15 -17.37
CA THR A 92 -10.08 -4.13 -16.48
C THR A 92 -10.07 -5.29 -15.48
N ARG A 93 -11.18 -6.00 -15.33
CA ARG A 93 -11.34 -7.06 -14.33
C ARG A 93 -10.26 -8.13 -14.40
N ASN A 94 -9.97 -8.66 -15.58
CA ASN A 94 -8.97 -9.71 -15.74
C ASN A 94 -7.56 -9.22 -15.42
N GLU A 95 -7.26 -7.95 -15.71
CA GLU A 95 -5.98 -7.33 -15.34
C GLU A 95 -5.86 -7.14 -13.84
N ILE A 96 -6.93 -6.69 -13.17
CA ILE A 96 -6.97 -6.56 -11.71
C ILE A 96 -6.71 -7.92 -11.04
N LEU A 97 -7.39 -8.97 -11.50
CA LEU A 97 -7.19 -10.33 -10.98
C LEU A 97 -5.78 -10.85 -11.24
N TYR A 98 -5.22 -10.60 -12.42
CA TYR A 98 -3.85 -10.98 -12.76
C TYR A 98 -2.84 -10.26 -11.84
N VAL A 99 -2.98 -8.95 -11.67
CA VAL A 99 -2.08 -8.15 -10.81
C VAL A 99 -2.19 -8.60 -9.36
N PHE A 100 -3.40 -8.81 -8.85
CA PHE A 100 -3.62 -9.35 -7.52
C PHE A 100 -2.92 -10.70 -7.32
N ALA A 101 -3.22 -11.67 -8.18
CA ALA A 101 -2.69 -13.03 -8.05
C ALA A 101 -1.16 -13.08 -8.10
N ILE A 102 -0.54 -12.31 -9.01
CA ILE A 102 0.90 -12.35 -9.18
C ILE A 102 1.64 -11.62 -8.05
N ASN A 103 1.07 -10.53 -7.52
CA ASN A 103 1.66 -9.84 -6.37
C ASN A 103 1.54 -10.68 -5.09
N LEU A 104 0.38 -11.28 -4.84
CA LEU A 104 0.18 -12.17 -3.70
C LEU A 104 1.15 -13.36 -3.75
N LEU A 105 1.24 -14.01 -4.90
CA LEU A 105 2.14 -15.14 -5.11
C LEU A 105 3.60 -14.71 -4.91
N PHE A 106 4.01 -13.56 -5.46
CA PHE A 106 5.35 -13.03 -5.30
C PHE A 106 5.65 -12.72 -3.84
N ALA A 107 4.79 -11.98 -3.15
CA ALA A 107 5.02 -11.57 -1.77
C ALA A 107 5.14 -12.78 -0.83
N PHE A 108 4.18 -13.70 -0.90
CA PHE A 108 4.17 -14.90 -0.07
C PHE A 108 5.39 -15.80 -0.30
N LEU A 109 5.67 -16.12 -1.56
CA LEU A 109 6.81 -16.99 -1.87
C LEU A 109 8.15 -16.31 -1.66
N PHE A 110 8.24 -14.99 -1.80
CA PHE A 110 9.45 -14.25 -1.49
C PHE A 110 9.77 -14.33 0.01
N THR A 111 8.77 -14.21 0.86
CA THR A 111 8.92 -14.42 2.30
C THR A 111 9.41 -15.83 2.62
N CYS A 112 8.77 -16.86 2.03
CA CYS A 112 9.20 -18.25 2.19
C CYS A 112 10.65 -18.48 1.71
N LEU A 113 11.04 -17.84 0.60
CA LEU A 113 12.41 -17.94 0.07
C LEU A 113 13.42 -17.31 1.03
N VAL A 114 13.14 -16.13 1.57
CA VAL A 114 14.01 -15.46 2.53
C VAL A 114 14.17 -16.32 3.78
N SER A 115 13.08 -16.83 4.35
CA SER A 115 13.12 -17.73 5.51
C SER A 115 13.93 -18.99 5.26
N GLY A 116 13.76 -19.59 4.06
CA GLY A 116 14.53 -20.76 3.68
C GLY A 116 16.02 -20.48 3.49
N LEU A 117 16.39 -19.30 2.99
CA LEU A 117 17.79 -18.87 2.91
C LEU A 117 18.41 -18.67 4.29
N ASP A 118 17.64 -18.13 5.24
CA ASP A 118 18.09 -17.99 6.63
C ASP A 118 18.37 -19.32 7.28
N LEU A 119 17.50 -20.29 7.11
CA LEU A 119 17.71 -21.65 7.58
C LEU A 119 18.96 -22.28 6.97
N LEU A 120 19.21 -22.08 5.68
CA LEU A 120 20.41 -22.59 5.01
C LEU A 120 21.68 -21.92 5.52
N ILE A 121 21.69 -20.59 5.65
CA ILE A 121 22.84 -19.84 6.15
C ILE A 121 23.11 -20.20 7.61
N GLY A 122 22.10 -20.27 8.45
CA GLY A 122 22.22 -20.67 9.86
C GLY A 122 22.77 -22.08 10.04
N PHE A 123 22.57 -22.98 9.06
CA PHE A 123 23.18 -24.29 9.05
C PHE A 123 24.71 -24.23 8.85
N TYR A 124 25.20 -23.31 8.00
CA TYR A 124 26.64 -23.13 7.73
C TYR A 124 27.31 -22.18 8.73
N ASP A 125 26.62 -21.18 9.22
CA ASP A 125 27.09 -20.22 10.21
C ASP A 125 26.05 -20.03 11.31
N PRO A 126 26.14 -20.77 12.41
CA PRO A 126 25.21 -20.68 13.55
C PRO A 126 25.19 -19.30 14.25
N GLY A 127 26.18 -18.44 13.97
CA GLY A 127 26.24 -17.06 14.45
C GLY A 127 25.51 -16.05 13.55
N TRP A 128 25.07 -16.49 12.39
CA TRP A 128 24.34 -15.64 11.44
C TRP A 128 22.94 -15.34 11.96
N VAL A 129 22.64 -14.06 12.13
CA VAL A 129 21.29 -13.57 12.46
C VAL A 129 20.91 -12.58 11.36
N THR A 130 19.93 -12.92 10.54
CA THR A 130 19.47 -12.06 9.45
C THR A 130 18.59 -10.91 9.93
N GLY A 131 18.07 -10.97 11.14
CA GLY A 131 17.04 -10.06 11.62
C GLY A 131 15.67 -10.26 10.96
N PHE A 132 15.50 -11.32 10.18
CA PHE A 132 14.20 -11.81 9.70
C PHE A 132 13.64 -12.84 10.67
N ASP A 133 13.51 -12.46 11.93
CA ASP A 133 12.75 -13.28 12.88
C ASP A 133 11.30 -13.29 12.39
N ILE A 134 10.94 -14.38 11.75
CA ILE A 134 9.53 -14.77 11.64
C ILE A 134 9.18 -15.30 13.01
N ASP A 135 9.03 -14.38 13.95
CA ASP A 135 8.40 -14.69 15.19
C ASP A 135 7.04 -15.26 14.85
N SER A 136 6.84 -16.53 15.18
CA SER A 136 5.50 -17.10 15.24
C SER A 136 4.74 -16.19 16.22
N VAL A 137 3.92 -15.32 15.65
CA VAL A 137 3.27 -14.26 16.42
C VAL A 137 2.24 -14.92 17.31
N ASP A 138 2.70 -15.31 18.50
CA ASP A 138 1.84 -15.82 19.58
C ASP A 138 1.10 -14.62 20.20
N LEU A 139 0.36 -13.91 19.33
CA LEU A 139 -0.46 -12.77 19.75
C LEU A 139 -1.63 -13.29 20.56
N ALA A 140 -1.83 -12.69 21.73
CA ALA A 140 -3.12 -12.82 22.40
C ALA A 140 -4.26 -12.49 21.41
N PRO A 141 -5.39 -13.22 21.43
CA PRO A 141 -6.46 -13.05 20.42
C PRO A 141 -6.92 -11.60 20.22
N GLY A 142 -6.87 -10.77 21.27
CA GLY A 142 -7.21 -9.34 21.16
C GLY A 142 -6.18 -8.51 20.40
N ALA A 143 -4.89 -8.77 20.58
CA ALA A 143 -3.82 -8.08 19.87
C ALA A 143 -3.83 -8.45 18.38
N PHE A 144 -4.00 -9.74 18.06
CA PHE A 144 -4.17 -10.19 16.67
C PHE A 144 -5.35 -9.49 15.97
N PHE A 145 -6.49 -9.34 16.66
CA PHE A 145 -7.67 -8.67 16.08
C PHE A 145 -7.41 -7.20 15.79
N LEU A 146 -6.73 -6.47 16.67
CA LEU A 146 -6.36 -5.07 16.47
C LEU A 146 -5.37 -4.93 15.31
N SER A 147 -4.34 -5.75 15.27
CA SER A 147 -3.36 -5.79 14.18
C SER A 147 -4.03 -6.09 12.84
N ALA A 148 -4.91 -7.10 12.78
CA ALA A 148 -5.67 -7.45 11.59
C ALA A 148 -6.57 -6.29 11.10
N ILE A 149 -7.28 -5.60 11.99
CA ILE A 149 -8.09 -4.43 11.60
C ILE A 149 -7.20 -3.31 11.03
N SER A 150 -6.08 -3.01 11.69
CA SER A 150 -5.19 -1.95 11.22
C SER A 150 -4.59 -2.26 9.86
N SER A 151 -4.10 -3.47 9.66
CA SER A 151 -3.41 -3.89 8.43
C SER A 151 -4.36 -4.17 7.26
N ILE A 152 -5.55 -4.73 7.52
CA ILE A 152 -6.50 -5.10 6.46
C ILE A 152 -7.37 -3.92 6.03
N ILE A 153 -7.77 -3.05 6.96
CA ILE A 153 -8.77 -2.00 6.69
C ILE A 153 -8.12 -0.62 6.62
N PHE A 154 -7.50 -0.18 7.73
CA PHE A 154 -7.02 1.19 7.84
C PHE A 154 -5.81 1.47 6.96
N ALA A 155 -4.82 0.59 6.97
CA ALA A 155 -3.60 0.79 6.21
C ALA A 155 -3.88 0.87 4.70
N PRO A 156 -4.55 -0.09 4.03
CA PRO A 156 -4.85 0.01 2.61
C PRO A 156 -5.64 1.24 2.22
N LEU A 157 -6.63 1.62 3.03
CA LEU A 157 -7.44 2.81 2.78
C LEU A 157 -6.58 4.07 2.77
N LEU A 158 -5.79 4.27 3.81
CA LEU A 158 -5.01 5.49 3.98
C LEU A 158 -3.77 5.53 3.11
N GLU A 159 -3.08 4.42 2.95
CA GLU A 159 -1.90 4.34 2.10
C GLU A 159 -2.24 4.63 0.64
N GLU A 160 -3.36 4.10 0.13
CA GLU A 160 -3.78 4.42 -1.24
C GLU A 160 -4.19 5.90 -1.37
N LEU A 161 -4.89 6.48 -0.38
CA LEU A 161 -5.21 7.91 -0.38
C LEU A 161 -3.95 8.76 -0.36
N VAL A 162 -2.97 8.43 0.48
CA VAL A 162 -1.70 9.16 0.58
C VAL A 162 -0.87 8.98 -0.69
N PHE A 163 -0.52 7.74 -1.03
CA PHE A 163 0.49 7.47 -2.06
C PHE A 163 -0.07 7.63 -3.47
N ARG A 164 -1.25 7.08 -3.80
CA ARG A 164 -1.83 7.16 -5.15
C ARG A 164 -2.71 8.39 -5.30
N GLY A 165 -3.50 8.70 -4.27
CA GLY A 165 -4.39 9.85 -4.26
C GLY A 165 -3.66 11.19 -4.29
N VAL A 166 -2.65 11.36 -3.45
CA VAL A 166 -1.94 12.65 -3.31
C VAL A 166 -0.53 12.61 -3.88
N VAL A 167 0.39 11.82 -3.30
CA VAL A 167 1.82 11.85 -3.62
C VAL A 167 2.08 11.62 -5.11
N PHE A 168 1.63 10.49 -5.64
CA PHE A 168 1.78 10.13 -7.04
C PHE A 168 1.21 11.19 -7.98
N ASN A 169 -0.03 11.66 -7.72
CA ASN A 169 -0.66 12.66 -8.59
C ASN A 169 0.08 14.00 -8.58
N ARG A 170 0.62 14.44 -7.44
CA ARG A 170 1.39 15.68 -7.35
C ARG A 170 2.76 15.58 -8.00
N LEU A 171 3.44 14.46 -7.83
CA LEU A 171 4.71 14.18 -8.50
C LEU A 171 4.52 14.06 -10.01
N LYS A 172 3.45 13.37 -10.46
CA LYS A 172 3.13 13.18 -11.87
C LYS A 172 2.98 14.51 -12.64
N ILE A 173 2.39 15.53 -12.01
CA ILE A 173 2.24 16.87 -12.62
C ILE A 173 3.60 17.55 -12.80
N ARG A 174 4.57 17.29 -11.92
CA ARG A 174 5.88 17.99 -11.93
C ARG A 174 6.94 17.29 -12.76
N MET A 175 6.95 15.95 -12.75
CA MET A 175 8.06 15.18 -13.32
C MET A 175 7.62 14.06 -14.27
N GLY A 176 6.31 13.96 -14.58
CA GLY A 176 5.77 12.92 -15.44
C GLY A 176 5.47 11.60 -14.71
N ILE A 177 4.90 10.63 -15.46
CA ILE A 177 4.33 9.40 -14.90
C ILE A 177 5.41 8.50 -14.29
N ILE A 178 6.50 8.22 -15.03
CA ILE A 178 7.49 7.22 -14.62
C ILE A 178 8.24 7.63 -13.35
N PRO A 179 8.86 8.82 -13.27
CA PRO A 179 9.53 9.25 -12.04
C PRO A 179 8.57 9.34 -10.85
N ALA A 180 7.34 9.81 -11.07
CA ALA A 180 6.33 9.89 -10.01
C ALA A 180 5.96 8.50 -9.47
N MET A 181 5.79 7.51 -10.36
CA MET A 181 5.48 6.14 -10.00
C MET A 181 6.64 5.51 -9.20
N LEU A 182 7.88 5.66 -9.66
CA LEU A 182 9.07 5.17 -8.97
C LEU A 182 9.21 5.77 -7.56
N ILE A 183 9.12 7.09 -7.44
CA ILE A 183 9.27 7.79 -6.15
C ILE A 183 8.12 7.44 -5.20
N SER A 184 6.87 7.47 -5.67
CA SER A 184 5.71 7.14 -4.83
C SER A 184 5.77 5.70 -4.34
N SER A 185 6.17 4.74 -5.21
CA SER A 185 6.29 3.34 -4.85
C SER A 185 7.50 3.06 -3.95
N PHE A 186 8.60 3.80 -4.13
CA PHE A 186 9.75 3.72 -3.24
C PHE A 186 9.42 4.22 -1.84
N LEU A 187 8.75 5.38 -1.74
CA LEU A 187 8.29 5.91 -0.45
C LEU A 187 7.30 4.97 0.24
N PHE A 188 6.44 4.31 -0.52
CA PHE A 188 5.56 3.27 -0.01
C PHE A 188 6.34 2.06 0.49
N GLY A 189 7.33 1.59 -0.29
CA GLY A 189 8.14 0.43 0.06
C GLY A 189 8.94 0.61 1.35
N ILE A 190 9.60 1.75 1.53
CA ILE A 190 10.41 2.01 2.74
C ILE A 190 9.58 2.18 4.02
N GLY A 191 8.25 2.29 3.91
CA GLY A 191 7.34 2.24 5.05
C GLY A 191 7.05 0.83 5.56
N HIS A 192 7.62 -0.21 4.92
CA HIS A 192 7.47 -1.62 5.29
C HIS A 192 8.76 -2.14 5.92
N ASP A 193 8.68 -3.26 6.62
CA ASP A 193 9.83 -3.93 7.20
C ASP A 193 10.84 -4.31 6.12
N PHE A 194 12.11 -4.44 6.53
CA PHE A 194 13.22 -4.63 5.59
C PHE A 194 12.99 -5.77 4.59
N GLY A 195 12.43 -6.90 5.01
CA GLY A 195 12.05 -8.02 4.15
C GLY A 195 10.90 -7.70 3.17
N GLY A 196 10.03 -6.77 3.52
CA GLY A 196 8.86 -6.37 2.73
C GLY A 196 9.11 -5.25 1.71
N ILE A 197 10.22 -4.50 1.81
CA ILE A 197 10.49 -3.31 0.98
C ILE A 197 10.37 -3.62 -0.52
N THR A 198 10.99 -4.71 -0.98
CA THR A 198 11.01 -5.05 -2.41
C THR A 198 9.61 -5.42 -2.92
N SER A 199 8.87 -6.24 -2.18
CA SER A 199 7.51 -6.64 -2.55
C SER A 199 6.56 -5.45 -2.52
N ALA A 200 6.62 -4.61 -1.50
CA ALA A 200 5.84 -3.39 -1.39
C ALA A 200 6.16 -2.37 -2.49
N PHE A 201 7.43 -2.21 -2.87
CA PHE A 201 7.82 -1.35 -4.00
C PHE A 201 7.19 -1.82 -5.31
N LEU A 202 7.31 -3.11 -5.65
CA LEU A 202 6.73 -3.68 -6.87
C LEU A 202 5.19 -3.64 -6.85
N PHE A 203 4.60 -3.95 -5.72
CA PHE A 203 3.16 -3.78 -5.48
C PHE A 203 2.75 -2.33 -5.72
N GLY A 204 3.50 -1.38 -5.16
CA GLY A 204 3.29 0.04 -5.33
C GLY A 204 3.26 0.49 -6.80
N MET A 205 4.18 -0.03 -7.61
CA MET A 205 4.22 0.22 -9.06
C MET A 205 2.94 -0.28 -9.74
N CYS A 206 2.51 -1.51 -9.42
CA CYS A 206 1.29 -2.08 -9.96
C CYS A 206 0.04 -1.27 -9.58
N MET A 207 -0.05 -0.82 -8.32
CA MET A 207 -1.17 0.01 -7.85
C MET A 207 -1.22 1.36 -8.59
N CYS A 208 -0.08 1.98 -8.88
CA CYS A 208 -0.03 3.19 -9.71
C CYS A 208 -0.55 2.93 -11.13
N ILE A 209 -0.19 1.79 -11.75
CA ILE A 209 -0.65 1.40 -13.09
C ILE A 209 -2.17 1.17 -13.09
N LEU A 210 -2.69 0.37 -12.15
CA LEU A 210 -4.13 0.13 -12.03
C LEU A 210 -4.91 1.42 -11.81
N TYR A 211 -4.42 2.30 -10.94
CA TYR A 211 -5.04 3.60 -10.69
C TYR A 211 -5.09 4.47 -11.95
N LEU A 212 -4.01 4.52 -12.73
CA LEU A 212 -3.96 5.28 -13.99
C LEU A 212 -4.92 4.72 -15.05
N LYS A 213 -5.08 3.39 -15.11
CA LYS A 213 -5.92 2.73 -16.13
C LYS A 213 -7.40 2.78 -15.80
N THR A 214 -7.74 2.72 -14.53
CA THR A 214 -9.14 2.69 -14.08
C THR A 214 -9.70 4.07 -13.74
N ASP A 215 -8.82 5.03 -13.45
CA ASP A 215 -9.17 6.36 -12.93
C ASP A 215 -10.03 6.31 -11.65
N ASN A 216 -9.90 5.23 -10.89
CA ASN A 216 -10.71 4.92 -9.72
C ASN A 216 -9.80 4.46 -8.57
N ILE A 217 -9.71 5.26 -7.50
CA ILE A 217 -8.86 4.95 -6.33
C ILE A 217 -9.34 3.72 -5.56
N LEU A 218 -10.63 3.38 -5.65
CA LEU A 218 -11.16 2.20 -4.96
C LEU A 218 -10.63 0.89 -5.55
N VAL A 219 -10.13 0.90 -6.80
CA VAL A 219 -9.53 -0.29 -7.41
C VAL A 219 -8.24 -0.69 -6.70
N PRO A 220 -7.20 0.15 -6.62
CA PRO A 220 -6.01 -0.19 -5.86
C PRO A 220 -6.30 -0.42 -4.37
N MET A 221 -7.24 0.33 -3.75
CA MET A 221 -7.67 0.06 -2.36
C MET A 221 -8.22 -1.35 -2.20
N SER A 222 -9.08 -1.82 -3.11
CA SER A 222 -9.68 -3.16 -3.03
C SER A 222 -8.66 -4.26 -3.25
N VAL A 223 -7.72 -4.08 -4.20
CA VAL A 223 -6.63 -5.03 -4.42
C VAL A 223 -5.74 -5.10 -3.18
N HIS A 224 -5.40 -3.94 -2.59
CA HIS A 224 -4.57 -3.86 -1.40
C HIS A 224 -5.25 -4.50 -0.18
N PHE A 225 -6.51 -4.13 0.09
CA PHE A 225 -7.33 -4.75 1.12
C PHE A 225 -7.35 -6.29 0.99
N THR A 226 -7.64 -6.79 -0.22
CA THR A 226 -7.73 -8.23 -0.45
C THR A 226 -6.37 -8.91 -0.30
N ASN A 227 -5.28 -8.24 -0.74
CA ASN A 227 -3.92 -8.75 -0.56
C ASN A 227 -3.59 -8.91 0.92
N ASN A 228 -3.83 -7.89 1.74
CA ASN A 228 -3.55 -7.93 3.17
C ASN A 228 -4.47 -8.93 3.90
N LEU A 229 -5.75 -9.01 3.52
CA LEU A 229 -6.66 -10.02 4.06
C LEU A 229 -6.16 -11.45 3.80
N VAL A 230 -5.75 -11.75 2.57
CA VAL A 230 -5.24 -13.09 2.24
C VAL A 230 -3.89 -13.35 2.92
N ALA A 231 -2.99 -12.36 2.98
CA ALA A 231 -1.72 -12.47 3.70
C ALA A 231 -1.96 -12.81 5.18
N THR A 232 -2.83 -12.05 5.86
CA THR A 232 -3.18 -12.31 7.27
C THR A 232 -3.81 -13.70 7.49
N VAL A 233 -4.63 -14.18 6.54
CA VAL A 233 -5.17 -15.54 6.62
C VAL A 233 -4.06 -16.59 6.41
N LEU A 234 -3.10 -16.35 5.52
CA LEU A 234 -1.97 -17.26 5.29
C LEU A 234 -1.04 -17.33 6.51
N GLU A 235 -0.82 -16.22 7.21
CA GLU A 235 -0.06 -16.16 8.47
C GLU A 235 -0.66 -17.05 9.59
N LEU A 236 -1.97 -17.32 9.54
CA LEU A 236 -2.63 -18.25 10.47
C LEU A 236 -2.40 -19.73 10.10
N THR A 237 -1.71 -20.01 9.01
CA THR A 237 -1.44 -21.36 8.54
C THR A 237 0.05 -21.67 8.67
N PRO A 238 0.45 -22.95 8.81
CA PRO A 238 1.86 -23.33 8.82
C PRO A 238 2.48 -23.41 7.42
N LEU A 239 1.89 -22.74 6.42
CA LEU A 239 2.34 -22.87 5.02
C LEU A 239 3.74 -22.31 4.78
N ASP A 240 4.08 -21.21 5.43
CA ASP A 240 5.40 -20.58 5.38
C ASP A 240 6.48 -21.54 5.88
N SER A 241 6.28 -22.14 7.06
CA SER A 241 7.21 -23.09 7.66
C SER A 241 7.33 -24.40 6.85
N ILE A 242 6.26 -24.84 6.19
CA ILE A 242 6.28 -26.01 5.32
C ILE A 242 7.05 -25.72 4.03
N ILE A 243 6.76 -24.58 3.38
CA ILE A 243 7.35 -24.21 2.09
C ILE A 243 8.83 -23.86 2.24
N SER A 244 9.25 -23.33 3.38
CA SER A 244 10.65 -23.00 3.67
C SER A 244 11.55 -24.24 3.87
N GLN A 245 10.97 -25.43 4.02
CA GLN A 245 11.73 -26.68 4.23
C GLN A 245 12.08 -27.37 2.90
N MET A 246 13.16 -28.17 2.93
CA MET A 246 13.47 -29.09 1.84
C MET A 246 12.40 -30.22 1.78
N PRO A 247 11.96 -30.63 0.59
CA PRO A 247 12.36 -30.21 -0.77
C PRO A 247 11.55 -29.03 -1.36
N TRP A 248 10.64 -28.42 -0.60
CA TRP A 248 9.69 -27.42 -1.08
C TRP A 248 10.32 -26.09 -1.48
N ILE A 249 11.48 -25.75 -0.92
CA ILE A 249 12.17 -24.50 -1.24
C ILE A 249 12.56 -24.40 -2.72
N ILE A 250 12.87 -25.52 -3.38
CA ILE A 250 13.26 -25.52 -4.80
C ILE A 250 12.10 -25.08 -5.70
N PRO A 251 10.92 -25.75 -5.68
CA PRO A 251 9.78 -25.29 -6.46
C PRO A 251 9.31 -23.90 -6.06
N ALA A 252 9.35 -23.53 -4.77
CA ALA A 252 9.02 -22.18 -4.31
C ALA A 252 9.93 -21.12 -4.94
N THR A 253 11.25 -21.36 -4.98
CA THR A 253 12.21 -20.47 -5.63
C THR A 253 11.91 -20.31 -7.13
N ILE A 254 11.64 -21.40 -7.86
CA ILE A 254 11.33 -21.34 -9.29
C ILE A 254 10.06 -20.54 -9.54
N ILE A 255 9.01 -20.74 -8.72
CA ILE A 255 7.75 -20.02 -8.85
C ILE A 255 7.95 -18.54 -8.52
N THR A 256 8.72 -18.21 -7.46
CA THR A 256 9.05 -16.82 -7.10
C THR A 256 9.80 -16.09 -8.21
N LEU A 257 10.82 -16.73 -8.79
CA LEU A 257 11.55 -16.15 -9.93
C LEU A 257 10.64 -15.95 -11.14
N THR A 258 9.75 -16.91 -11.42
CA THR A 258 8.78 -16.79 -12.51
C THR A 258 7.80 -15.63 -12.25
N ALA A 259 7.25 -15.54 -11.04
CA ALA A 259 6.37 -14.45 -10.63
C ALA A 259 7.07 -13.09 -10.74
N THR A 260 8.34 -13.00 -10.32
CA THR A 260 9.16 -11.80 -10.45
C THR A 260 9.31 -11.35 -11.90
N VAL A 261 9.65 -12.27 -12.80
CA VAL A 261 9.79 -11.98 -14.24
C VAL A 261 8.46 -11.51 -14.84
N LEU A 262 7.35 -12.17 -14.51
CA LEU A 262 6.02 -11.79 -14.98
C LEU A 262 5.61 -10.41 -14.46
N LEU A 263 5.91 -10.11 -13.20
CA LEU A 263 5.61 -8.83 -12.56
C LEU A 263 6.40 -7.69 -13.19
N ILE A 264 7.71 -7.87 -13.36
CA ILE A 264 8.58 -6.87 -14.02
C ILE A 264 8.13 -6.69 -15.47
N LYS A 265 7.83 -7.76 -16.20
CA LYS A 265 7.32 -7.70 -17.57
C LYS A 265 6.03 -6.90 -17.64
N TYR A 266 5.08 -7.14 -16.76
CA TYR A 266 3.84 -6.38 -16.66
C TYR A 266 4.13 -4.89 -16.44
N ILE A 267 4.94 -4.55 -15.42
CA ILE A 267 5.28 -3.17 -15.09
C ILE A 267 5.92 -2.45 -16.28
N VAL A 268 6.89 -3.06 -16.93
CA VAL A 268 7.60 -2.48 -18.09
C VAL A 268 6.67 -2.27 -19.28
N GLN A 269 5.85 -3.27 -19.63
CA GLN A 269 4.91 -3.20 -20.75
C GLN A 269 3.85 -2.12 -20.53
N GLU A 270 3.21 -2.09 -19.36
CA GLU A 270 2.16 -1.14 -19.07
C GLU A 270 2.68 0.29 -18.91
N THR A 271 3.84 0.46 -18.29
CA THR A 271 4.50 1.76 -18.19
C THR A 271 4.86 2.31 -19.58
N GLY A 272 5.35 1.45 -20.47
CA GLY A 272 5.64 1.81 -21.87
C GLY A 272 4.38 2.21 -22.64
N ALA A 273 3.26 1.51 -22.44
CA ALA A 273 1.97 1.83 -23.06
C ALA A 273 1.39 3.16 -22.54
N LEU A 274 1.49 3.40 -21.22
CA LEU A 274 1.06 4.66 -20.61
C LEU A 274 1.86 5.86 -21.10
N LYS A 275 3.18 5.70 -21.29
CA LYS A 275 4.04 6.77 -21.84
C LYS A 275 3.61 7.16 -23.26
N LYS A 276 3.27 6.20 -24.11
CA LYS A 276 2.82 6.45 -25.49
C LYS A 276 1.47 7.16 -25.59
N ARG A 277 0.61 7.05 -24.57
CA ARG A 277 -0.70 7.71 -24.53
C ARG A 277 -0.63 9.18 -24.13
N VAL A 278 0.44 9.60 -23.49
CA VAL A 278 0.58 10.94 -22.89
C VAL A 278 1.57 11.81 -23.68
N GLY A 279 2.47 11.23 -24.47
CA GLY A 279 3.34 11.93 -25.39
C GLY A 279 2.77 12.00 -26.78
#